data_d0a63a85147591aaf055f3dcf129e855
#
_entry.id   d0a63a85147591aaf055f3dcf129e855
#
_cell.length_a   1.000
_cell.length_b   1.000
_cell.length_c   1.000
_cell.angle_alpha   90.00
_cell.angle_beta   90.00
_cell.angle_gamma   90.00
#
_symmetry.space_group_name_H-M   'P 1'
#
loop_
_entity.id
_entity.type
_entity.pdbx_description
1 polymer ?
#
loop_
_entity_poly.entity_id
_entity_poly.type
_entity_poly.pdbx_seq_one_letter_code
_entity_poly.pdbx_strand_id
1 'polypeptide(L)'
;MQILEKIIETNGLIFAFLFVGLIMLLSFWISKNLLNNKIPGAAIAILIGLSLAFLGDKNGISDIPFFAGIAILGGSMFRDFSIVATAMSADISKIKQAGLAGVISLFVGITIAFFTGALIAIIMGYSDIVSITTIGAGACTYIVGPVTGTALGASSEVIAISVATGLVKTIFTTIITPVIAKKIKLINPADAIVFGGLIGTTSGVVAGLAATNEKLVPYGALTATFYTGLGCLLCPSIFYLVLTLL
;
A
#
# COMPACT_ATOMS: atom_id res chain seq x y z
N MET A 1 16.54 -1.62 34.63
CA MET A 1 15.53 -2.05 33.63
C MET A 1 14.17 -1.42 33.90
N GLN A 2 13.57 -1.53 35.06
CA GLN A 2 12.24 -0.98 35.41
C GLN A 2 12.05 0.53 35.13
N ILE A 3 13.08 1.38 35.32
CA ILE A 3 12.97 2.83 35.03
C ILE A 3 12.90 3.10 33.55
N LEU A 4 13.66 2.37 32.74
CA LEU A 4 13.68 2.49 31.29
C LEU A 4 12.37 2.00 30.68
N GLU A 5 11.83 0.87 31.15
CA GLU A 5 10.50 0.36 30.78
C GLU A 5 9.41 1.41 31.06
N LYS A 6 9.40 1.97 32.26
CA LYS A 6 8.41 2.99 32.64
C LYS A 6 8.50 4.25 31.79
N ILE A 7 9.73 4.71 31.41
CA ILE A 7 9.91 5.87 30.53
C ILE A 7 9.37 5.56 29.13
N ILE A 8 9.61 4.37 28.61
CA ILE A 8 9.16 3.98 27.26
C ILE A 8 7.65 3.79 27.24
N GLU A 9 7.07 3.13 28.22
CA GLU A 9 5.61 2.96 28.34
C GLU A 9 4.90 4.32 28.43
N THR A 10 5.43 5.27 29.22
CA THR A 10 4.87 6.60 29.35
C THR A 10 4.98 7.42 28.05
N ASN A 11 5.99 7.17 27.21
CA ASN A 11 6.25 7.87 25.95
C ASN A 11 6.12 6.94 24.73
N GLY A 12 5.23 5.96 24.78
CA GLY A 12 5.14 4.88 23.80
C GLY A 12 5.03 5.34 22.35
N LEU A 13 4.29 6.41 22.08
CA LEU A 13 4.16 6.96 20.74
C LEU A 13 5.49 7.55 20.22
N ILE A 14 6.25 8.26 21.06
CA ILE A 14 7.55 8.84 20.70
C ILE A 14 8.54 7.71 20.40
N PHE A 15 8.55 6.69 21.24
CA PHE A 15 9.36 5.51 21.03
C PHE A 15 8.99 4.76 19.74
N ALA A 16 7.71 4.64 19.44
CA ALA A 16 7.22 4.05 18.19
C ALA A 16 7.72 4.84 16.96
N PHE A 17 7.64 6.17 16.98
CA PHE A 17 8.20 7.02 15.91
C PHE A 17 9.68 6.82 15.74
N LEU A 18 10.46 6.77 16.84
CA LEU A 18 11.89 6.53 16.79
C LEU A 18 12.21 5.16 16.19
N PHE A 19 11.55 4.12 16.68
CA PHE A 19 11.78 2.74 16.24
C PHE A 19 11.44 2.55 14.76
N VAL A 20 10.24 2.97 14.34
CA VAL A 20 9.81 2.89 12.94
C VAL A 20 10.69 3.77 12.06
N GLY A 21 11.08 4.97 12.53
CA GLY A 21 12.01 5.86 11.83
C GLY A 21 13.37 5.22 11.57
N LEU A 22 13.92 4.51 12.55
CA LEU A 22 15.18 3.76 12.40
C LEU A 22 15.04 2.62 11.39
N ILE A 23 13.95 1.86 11.42
CA ILE A 23 13.67 0.81 10.41
C ILE A 23 13.58 1.43 9.02
N MET A 24 12.87 2.56 8.88
CA MET A 24 12.76 3.26 7.60
C MET A 24 14.14 3.71 7.09
N LEU A 25 14.95 4.37 7.93
CA LEU A 25 16.30 4.80 7.61
C LEU A 25 17.17 3.63 7.13
N LEU A 26 17.17 2.54 7.87
CA LEU A 26 17.91 1.32 7.54
C LEU A 26 17.44 0.76 6.17
N SER A 27 16.14 0.71 5.96
CA SER A 27 15.53 0.18 4.74
C SER A 27 15.87 1.02 3.51
N PHE A 28 15.86 2.35 3.63
CA PHE A 28 16.27 3.23 2.54
C PHE A 28 17.77 3.15 2.28
N TRP A 29 18.59 3.00 3.31
CA TRP A 29 20.01 2.77 3.16
C TRP A 29 20.31 1.45 2.44
N ILE A 30 19.63 0.37 2.81
CA ILE A 30 19.72 -0.94 2.13
C ILE A 30 19.29 -0.83 0.67
N SER A 31 18.16 -0.18 0.40
CA SER A 31 17.66 0.02 -0.96
C SER A 31 18.69 0.73 -1.83
N LYS A 32 19.25 1.83 -1.32
CA LYS A 32 20.20 2.67 -2.06
C LYS A 32 21.55 1.99 -2.26
N ASN A 33 22.15 1.45 -1.19
CA ASN A 33 23.56 1.02 -1.21
C ASN A 33 23.76 -0.45 -1.58
N LEU A 34 22.79 -1.33 -1.23
CA LEU A 34 22.90 -2.78 -1.50
C LEU A 34 22.09 -3.20 -2.74
N LEU A 35 20.94 -2.58 -2.97
CA LEU A 35 20.02 -2.99 -4.03
C LEU A 35 19.96 -2.00 -5.22
N ASN A 36 20.79 -0.96 -5.22
CA ASN A 36 20.83 0.05 -6.28
C ASN A 36 19.41 0.58 -6.65
N ASN A 37 18.56 0.82 -5.65
CA ASN A 37 17.15 1.22 -5.79
C ASN A 37 16.26 0.27 -6.62
N LYS A 38 16.67 -0.98 -6.84
CA LYS A 38 15.83 -1.98 -7.52
C LYS A 38 14.58 -2.35 -6.73
N ILE A 39 14.64 -2.26 -5.41
CA ILE A 39 13.49 -2.46 -4.51
C ILE A 39 13.32 -1.17 -3.71
N PRO A 40 12.11 -0.57 -3.69
CA PRO A 40 11.85 0.64 -2.89
C PRO A 40 12.14 0.43 -1.41
N GLY A 41 12.77 1.42 -0.75
CA GLY A 41 13.07 1.34 0.68
C GLY A 41 11.84 1.11 1.55
N ALA A 42 10.70 1.71 1.17
CA ALA A 42 9.42 1.47 1.85
C ALA A 42 9.00 -0.02 1.78
N ALA A 43 9.23 -0.70 0.65
CA ALA A 43 8.93 -2.13 0.52
C ALA A 43 9.78 -2.98 1.47
N ILE A 44 11.07 -2.64 1.61
CA ILE A 44 11.97 -3.32 2.56
C ILE A 44 11.51 -3.07 3.99
N ALA A 45 11.12 -1.83 4.33
CA ALA A 45 10.60 -1.49 5.66
C ALA A 45 9.34 -2.29 6.00
N ILE A 46 8.43 -2.47 5.05
CA ILE A 46 7.22 -3.28 5.22
C ILE A 46 7.59 -4.76 5.45
N LEU A 47 8.53 -5.31 4.69
CA LEU A 47 9.00 -6.69 4.89
C LEU A 47 9.61 -6.89 6.28
N ILE A 48 10.43 -5.95 6.74
CA ILE A 48 10.98 -5.98 8.11
C ILE A 48 9.83 -5.89 9.12
N GLY A 49 8.88 -4.98 8.93
CA GLY A 49 7.72 -4.83 9.82
C GLY A 49 6.87 -6.10 9.90
N LEU A 50 6.59 -6.74 8.77
CA LEU A 50 5.89 -8.02 8.72
C LEU A 50 6.67 -9.12 9.45
N SER A 51 7.99 -9.18 9.27
CA SER A 51 8.84 -10.15 9.97
C SER A 51 8.82 -9.93 11.48
N LEU A 52 8.84 -8.68 11.93
CA LEU A 52 8.75 -8.32 13.34
C LEU A 52 7.35 -8.62 13.94
N ALA A 53 6.30 -8.58 13.12
CA ALA A 53 4.95 -8.89 13.58
C ALA A 53 4.83 -10.33 14.10
N PHE A 54 5.62 -11.26 13.59
CA PHE A 54 5.67 -12.64 14.08
C PHE A 54 6.26 -12.80 15.50
N LEU A 55 6.86 -11.76 16.07
CA LEU A 55 7.39 -11.77 17.44
C LEU A 55 6.31 -11.50 18.50
N GLY A 56 5.12 -11.08 18.09
CA GLY A 56 3.97 -10.86 18.96
C GLY A 56 2.84 -11.85 18.69
N ASP A 57 1.76 -11.70 19.44
CA ASP A 57 0.56 -12.54 19.32
C ASP A 57 -0.45 -11.93 18.31
N LYS A 58 -1.68 -11.66 18.79
CA LYS A 58 -2.82 -11.22 17.93
C LYS A 58 -2.63 -9.87 17.26
N ASN A 59 -1.92 -8.94 17.90
CA ASN A 59 -1.69 -7.58 17.35
C ASN A 59 -0.24 -7.38 16.90
N GLY A 60 0.48 -8.47 16.64
CA GLY A 60 1.88 -8.45 16.25
C GLY A 60 2.78 -7.88 17.35
N ILE A 61 3.89 -7.23 16.98
CA ILE A 61 4.90 -6.74 17.94
C ILE A 61 4.33 -5.77 18.99
N SER A 62 3.17 -5.15 18.73
CA SER A 62 2.53 -4.23 19.69
C SER A 62 1.94 -4.93 20.93
N ASP A 63 1.84 -6.27 20.93
CA ASP A 63 1.48 -7.04 22.12
C ASP A 63 2.61 -7.06 23.17
N ILE A 64 3.84 -6.77 22.77
CA ILE A 64 4.97 -6.60 23.67
C ILE A 64 4.87 -5.21 24.31
N PRO A 65 4.79 -5.07 25.65
CA PRO A 65 4.55 -3.79 26.35
C PRO A 65 5.49 -2.67 25.90
N PHE A 66 6.74 -2.99 25.61
CA PHE A 66 7.77 -2.08 25.13
C PHE A 66 7.42 -1.45 23.78
N PHE A 67 6.64 -2.13 22.94
CA PHE A 67 6.24 -1.72 21.60
C PHE A 67 4.76 -1.33 21.50
N ALA A 68 4.04 -1.25 22.61
CA ALA A 68 2.59 -0.93 22.62
C ALA A 68 2.25 0.37 21.89
N GLY A 69 3.15 1.36 21.88
CA GLY A 69 3.00 2.61 21.14
C GLY A 69 2.88 2.43 19.62
N ILE A 70 3.34 1.30 19.06
CA ILE A 70 3.21 0.98 17.64
C ILE A 70 1.73 0.78 17.25
N ALA A 71 0.90 0.24 18.16
CA ALA A 71 -0.53 0.12 17.92
C ALA A 71 -1.21 1.49 17.71
N ILE A 72 -0.75 2.53 18.42
CA ILE A 72 -1.24 3.89 18.26
C ILE A 72 -0.75 4.47 16.93
N LEU A 73 0.55 4.34 16.63
CA LEU A 73 1.16 4.85 15.41
C LEU A 73 0.60 4.18 14.14
N GLY A 74 0.40 2.86 14.18
CA GLY A 74 -0.20 2.07 13.10
C GLY A 74 -1.74 2.11 13.08
N GLY A 75 -2.37 2.78 14.04
CA GLY A 75 -3.81 2.85 14.19
C GLY A 75 -4.52 3.64 13.08
N SER A 76 -5.85 3.54 13.06
CA SER A 76 -6.70 4.17 12.04
C SER A 76 -6.50 5.68 11.95
N MET A 77 -6.34 6.36 13.08
CA MET A 77 -6.25 7.82 13.14
C MET A 77 -5.10 8.39 12.27
N PHE A 78 -3.87 7.89 12.44
CA PHE A 78 -2.72 8.36 11.66
C PHE A 78 -2.81 7.98 10.19
N ARG A 79 -3.36 6.81 9.90
CA ARG A 79 -3.60 6.35 8.54
C ARG A 79 -4.63 7.24 7.85
N ASP A 80 -5.77 7.49 8.48
CA ASP A 80 -6.84 8.33 7.93
C ASP A 80 -6.37 9.77 7.76
N PHE A 81 -5.61 10.29 8.72
CA PHE A 81 -4.96 11.60 8.62
C PHE A 81 -4.02 11.67 7.41
N SER A 82 -3.21 10.64 7.18
CA SER A 82 -2.31 10.58 6.02
C SER A 82 -3.08 10.56 4.69
N ILE A 83 -4.21 9.84 4.61
CA ILE A 83 -5.06 9.79 3.42
C ILE A 83 -5.68 11.17 3.15
N VAL A 84 -6.23 11.81 4.18
CA VAL A 84 -6.82 13.17 4.07
C VAL A 84 -5.75 14.19 3.66
N ALA A 85 -4.57 14.17 4.28
CA ALA A 85 -3.48 15.07 3.94
C ALA A 85 -3.01 14.87 2.48
N THR A 86 -2.96 13.62 2.01
CA THR A 86 -2.63 13.30 0.62
C THR A 86 -3.70 13.83 -0.34
N ALA A 87 -4.98 13.67 0.01
CA ALA A 87 -6.09 14.20 -0.79
C ALA A 87 -6.08 15.74 -0.85
N MET A 88 -5.80 16.40 0.27
CA MET A 88 -5.69 17.88 0.33
C MET A 88 -4.50 18.43 -0.45
N SER A 89 -3.42 17.66 -0.58
CA SER A 89 -2.23 18.04 -1.37
C SER A 89 -2.37 17.72 -2.86
N ALA A 90 -3.49 17.11 -3.28
CA ALA A 90 -3.70 16.72 -4.66
C ALA A 90 -3.86 17.95 -5.57
N ASP A 91 -3.04 18.01 -6.62
CA ASP A 91 -3.09 19.08 -7.61
C ASP A 91 -4.22 18.82 -8.62
N ILE A 92 -5.33 19.53 -8.44
CA ILE A 92 -6.53 19.41 -9.29
C ILE A 92 -6.23 19.75 -10.77
N SER A 93 -5.23 20.61 -11.03
CA SER A 93 -4.85 20.94 -12.41
C SER A 93 -4.27 19.73 -13.13
N LYS A 94 -3.54 18.89 -12.42
CA LYS A 94 -2.97 17.65 -12.94
C LYS A 94 -4.04 16.57 -13.15
N ILE A 95 -5.11 16.56 -12.38
CA ILE A 95 -6.26 15.67 -12.62
C ILE A 95 -6.90 15.96 -13.97
N LYS A 96 -7.06 17.25 -14.30
CA LYS A 96 -7.57 17.65 -15.61
C LYS A 96 -6.66 17.22 -16.78
N GLN A 97 -5.33 17.17 -16.54
CA GLN A 97 -4.37 16.67 -17.53
C GLN A 97 -4.48 15.17 -17.76
N ALA A 98 -4.94 14.39 -16.75
CA ALA A 98 -5.15 12.96 -16.87
C ALA A 98 -6.20 12.59 -17.95
N GLY A 99 -7.15 13.51 -18.19
CA GLY A 99 -8.21 13.32 -19.17
C GLY A 99 -9.11 12.12 -18.88
N LEU A 100 -10.01 11.84 -19.80
CA LEU A 100 -10.97 10.73 -19.66
C LEU A 100 -10.27 9.36 -19.59
N ALA A 101 -9.20 9.17 -20.37
CA ALA A 101 -8.45 7.91 -20.36
C ALA A 101 -7.81 7.61 -19.00
N GLY A 102 -7.27 8.61 -18.32
CA GLY A 102 -6.74 8.48 -16.97
C GLY A 102 -7.83 8.09 -15.95
N VAL A 103 -9.00 8.73 -16.03
CA VAL A 103 -10.13 8.41 -15.14
C VAL A 103 -10.64 6.99 -15.37
N ILE A 104 -10.84 6.59 -16.62
CA ILE A 104 -11.28 5.23 -16.97
C ILE A 104 -10.25 4.21 -16.47
N SER A 105 -8.96 4.47 -16.68
CA SER A 105 -7.90 3.56 -16.24
C SER A 105 -7.91 3.32 -14.73
N LEU A 106 -8.24 4.32 -13.91
CA LEU A 106 -8.39 4.18 -12.46
C LEU A 106 -9.49 3.18 -12.10
N PHE A 107 -10.70 3.38 -12.62
CA PHE A 107 -11.83 2.49 -12.31
C PHE A 107 -11.59 1.07 -12.81
N VAL A 108 -11.10 0.92 -14.03
CA VAL A 108 -10.78 -0.39 -14.61
C VAL A 108 -9.68 -1.08 -13.80
N GLY A 109 -8.61 -0.36 -13.48
CA GLY A 109 -7.48 -0.90 -12.73
C GLY A 109 -7.88 -1.37 -11.32
N ILE A 110 -8.65 -0.55 -10.59
CA ILE A 110 -9.12 -0.89 -9.24
C ILE A 110 -10.04 -2.13 -9.30
N THR A 111 -10.99 -2.12 -10.22
CA THR A 111 -11.95 -3.21 -10.36
C THR A 111 -11.26 -4.53 -10.69
N ILE A 112 -10.39 -4.55 -11.69
CA ILE A 112 -9.65 -5.76 -12.08
C ILE A 112 -8.76 -6.25 -10.93
N ALA A 113 -8.00 -5.36 -10.29
CA ALA A 113 -7.12 -5.75 -9.20
C ALA A 113 -7.90 -6.32 -8.01
N PHE A 114 -8.99 -5.65 -7.62
CA PHE A 114 -9.83 -6.08 -6.50
C PHE A 114 -10.43 -7.46 -6.76
N PHE A 115 -11.16 -7.65 -7.85
CA PHE A 115 -11.84 -8.91 -8.12
C PHE A 115 -10.87 -10.06 -8.42
N THR A 116 -9.71 -9.78 -9.02
CA THR A 116 -8.65 -10.78 -9.16
C THR A 116 -8.12 -11.21 -7.79
N GLY A 117 -7.84 -10.25 -6.90
CA GLY A 117 -7.40 -10.55 -5.54
C GLY A 117 -8.44 -11.28 -4.70
N ALA A 118 -9.72 -10.89 -4.81
CA ALA A 118 -10.84 -11.57 -4.16
C ALA A 118 -10.99 -13.01 -4.66
N LEU A 119 -10.90 -13.24 -5.97
CA LEU A 119 -10.92 -14.58 -6.56
C LEU A 119 -9.77 -15.45 -6.03
N ILE A 120 -8.56 -14.89 -5.98
CA ILE A 120 -7.39 -15.61 -5.43
C ILE A 120 -7.62 -15.94 -3.94
N ALA A 121 -8.19 -15.03 -3.15
CA ALA A 121 -8.51 -15.28 -1.75
C ALA A 121 -9.48 -16.47 -1.60
N ILE A 122 -10.52 -16.55 -2.44
CA ILE A 122 -11.47 -17.67 -2.47
C ILE A 122 -10.73 -18.99 -2.81
N ILE A 123 -9.87 -18.98 -3.83
CA ILE A 123 -9.08 -20.16 -4.23
C ILE A 123 -8.12 -20.60 -3.10
N MET A 124 -7.62 -19.68 -2.30
CA MET A 124 -6.78 -19.96 -1.12
C MET A 124 -7.57 -20.47 0.09
N GLY A 125 -8.91 -20.58 -0.01
CA GLY A 125 -9.76 -21.16 1.02
C GLY A 125 -10.42 -20.14 1.96
N TYR A 126 -10.31 -18.85 1.72
CA TYR A 126 -11.08 -17.84 2.47
C TYR A 126 -12.54 -17.90 2.04
N SER A 127 -13.45 -18.01 3.00
CA SER A 127 -14.90 -18.15 2.76
C SER A 127 -15.70 -16.98 3.32
N ASP A 128 -15.15 -16.21 4.24
CA ASP A 128 -15.85 -15.06 4.79
C ASP A 128 -15.61 -13.81 3.94
N ILE A 129 -16.68 -13.04 3.75
CA ILE A 129 -16.69 -11.87 2.85
C ILE A 129 -15.73 -10.78 3.31
N VAL A 130 -15.56 -10.61 4.63
CA VAL A 130 -14.64 -9.58 5.18
C VAL A 130 -13.20 -9.90 4.81
N SER A 131 -12.77 -11.15 4.97
CA SER A 131 -11.43 -11.61 4.59
C SER A 131 -11.20 -11.50 3.08
N ILE A 132 -12.15 -11.98 2.27
CA ILE A 132 -12.10 -11.92 0.80
C ILE A 132 -11.97 -10.46 0.34
N THR A 133 -12.79 -9.57 0.88
CA THR A 133 -12.77 -8.14 0.55
C THR A 133 -11.44 -7.50 0.95
N THR A 134 -10.93 -7.81 2.14
CA THR A 134 -9.69 -7.24 2.66
C THR A 134 -8.49 -7.67 1.82
N ILE A 135 -8.39 -8.95 1.44
CA ILE A 135 -7.32 -9.47 0.58
C ILE A 135 -7.46 -8.91 -0.84
N GLY A 136 -8.68 -8.84 -1.38
CA GLY A 136 -8.96 -8.20 -2.67
C GLY A 136 -8.53 -6.73 -2.69
N ALA A 137 -8.81 -6.00 -1.61
CA ALA A 137 -8.35 -4.62 -1.43
C ALA A 137 -6.82 -4.52 -1.33
N GLY A 138 -6.17 -5.49 -0.70
CA GLY A 138 -4.71 -5.64 -0.66
C GLY A 138 -4.09 -5.78 -2.06
N ALA A 139 -4.76 -6.51 -2.95
CA ALA A 139 -4.35 -6.63 -4.35
C ALA A 139 -4.47 -5.30 -5.12
N CYS A 140 -5.29 -4.36 -4.66
CA CYS A 140 -5.24 -2.99 -5.18
C CYS A 140 -3.92 -2.32 -4.78
N THR A 141 -3.68 -2.12 -3.49
CA THR A 141 -2.40 -1.66 -2.93
C THR A 141 -2.24 -2.12 -1.48
N TYR A 142 -1.01 -2.18 -0.98
CA TYR A 142 -0.70 -2.49 0.42
C TYR A 142 -1.25 -1.44 1.42
N ILE A 143 -1.76 -0.31 0.95
CA ILE A 143 -2.44 0.71 1.76
C ILE A 143 -3.95 0.43 1.81
N VAL A 144 -4.57 0.11 0.68
CA VAL A 144 -6.01 -0.10 0.56
C VAL A 144 -6.48 -1.32 1.36
N GLY A 145 -5.68 -2.39 1.41
CA GLY A 145 -5.97 -3.59 2.19
C GLY A 145 -6.22 -3.30 3.67
N PRO A 146 -5.25 -2.75 4.41
CA PRO A 146 -5.41 -2.41 5.81
C PRO A 146 -6.55 -1.42 6.10
N VAL A 147 -6.74 -0.42 5.24
CA VAL A 147 -7.86 0.54 5.37
C VAL A 147 -9.20 -0.20 5.30
N THR A 148 -9.35 -1.04 4.28
CA THR A 148 -10.56 -1.86 4.09
C THR A 148 -10.76 -2.84 5.24
N GLY A 149 -9.71 -3.59 5.62
CA GLY A 149 -9.79 -4.58 6.69
C GLY A 149 -10.15 -3.96 8.03
N THR A 150 -9.59 -2.80 8.37
CA THR A 150 -9.95 -2.10 9.61
C THR A 150 -11.38 -1.58 9.57
N ALA A 151 -11.83 -1.03 8.44
CA ALA A 151 -13.20 -0.54 8.28
C ALA A 151 -14.24 -1.66 8.41
N LEU A 152 -13.92 -2.86 7.96
CA LEU A 152 -14.81 -4.03 8.00
C LEU A 152 -14.62 -4.93 9.23
N GLY A 153 -13.64 -4.63 10.11
CA GLY A 153 -13.36 -5.43 11.30
C GLY A 153 -12.64 -6.76 11.02
N ALA A 154 -11.82 -6.82 9.96
CA ALA A 154 -11.00 -7.99 9.66
C ALA A 154 -9.99 -8.29 10.76
N SER A 155 -9.59 -9.56 10.90
CA SER A 155 -8.53 -9.96 11.83
C SER A 155 -7.17 -9.38 11.45
N SER A 156 -6.28 -9.22 12.43
CA SER A 156 -4.92 -8.70 12.19
C SER A 156 -4.14 -9.58 11.22
N GLU A 157 -4.39 -10.89 11.21
CA GLU A 157 -3.79 -11.83 10.29
C GLU A 157 -4.20 -11.53 8.84
N VAL A 158 -5.49 -11.37 8.59
CA VAL A 158 -6.03 -11.04 7.25
C VAL A 158 -5.52 -9.69 6.78
N ILE A 159 -5.45 -8.71 7.67
CA ILE A 159 -4.85 -7.40 7.37
C ILE A 159 -3.38 -7.56 6.95
N ALA A 160 -2.59 -8.35 7.69
CA ALA A 160 -1.19 -8.62 7.35
C ALA A 160 -1.04 -9.29 5.98
N ILE A 161 -1.88 -10.28 5.66
CA ILE A 161 -1.92 -10.95 4.35
C ILE A 161 -2.25 -9.94 3.24
N SER A 162 -3.20 -9.04 3.48
CA SER A 162 -3.56 -8.00 2.51
C SER A 162 -2.40 -7.04 2.21
N VAL A 163 -1.62 -6.68 3.24
CA VAL A 163 -0.39 -5.89 3.08
C VAL A 163 0.64 -6.65 2.25
N ALA A 164 0.88 -7.93 2.58
CA ALA A 164 1.83 -8.77 1.84
C ALA A 164 1.44 -8.89 0.35
N THR A 165 0.15 -9.07 0.05
CA THR A 165 -0.39 -9.13 -1.31
C THR A 165 -0.06 -7.86 -2.10
N GLY A 166 -0.34 -6.69 -1.53
CA GLY A 166 -0.04 -5.41 -2.15
C GLY A 166 1.46 -5.14 -2.30
N LEU A 167 2.27 -5.64 -1.37
CA LEU A 167 3.72 -5.54 -1.43
C LEU A 167 4.30 -6.38 -2.58
N VAL A 168 3.84 -7.61 -2.75
CA VAL A 168 4.23 -8.48 -3.89
C VAL A 168 3.93 -7.77 -5.21
N LYS A 169 2.73 -7.19 -5.36
CA LYS A 169 2.37 -6.38 -6.53
C LYS A 169 3.33 -5.21 -6.75
N THR A 170 3.70 -4.51 -5.68
CA THR A 170 4.62 -3.35 -5.75
C THR A 170 6.00 -3.76 -6.25
N ILE A 171 6.58 -4.82 -5.69
CA ILE A 171 7.90 -5.35 -6.09
C ILE A 171 7.84 -5.83 -7.55
N PHE A 172 6.81 -6.59 -7.89
CA PHE A 172 6.61 -7.10 -9.25
C PHE A 172 6.48 -5.96 -10.26
N THR A 173 5.69 -4.93 -9.96
CA THR A 173 5.55 -3.73 -10.79
C THR A 173 6.90 -3.04 -11.00
N THR A 174 7.68 -2.84 -9.94
CA THR A 174 9.00 -2.22 -10.02
C THR A 174 9.93 -2.95 -10.98
N ILE A 175 9.97 -4.28 -10.88
CA ILE A 175 10.89 -5.12 -11.68
C ILE A 175 10.41 -5.27 -13.12
N ILE A 176 9.10 -5.44 -13.33
CA ILE A 176 8.57 -5.77 -14.65
C ILE A 176 8.41 -4.55 -15.55
N THR A 177 8.14 -3.36 -14.99
CA THR A 177 7.92 -2.14 -15.77
C THR A 177 9.02 -1.85 -16.79
N PRO A 178 10.32 -1.80 -16.43
CA PRO A 178 11.36 -1.54 -17.41
C PRO A 178 11.47 -2.62 -18.49
N VAL A 179 11.08 -3.86 -18.17
CA VAL A 179 11.12 -4.99 -19.11
C VAL A 179 10.02 -4.88 -20.17
N ILE A 180 8.80 -4.49 -19.75
CA ILE A 180 7.64 -4.44 -20.64
C ILE A 180 7.42 -3.07 -21.29
N ALA A 181 8.03 -2.01 -20.78
CA ALA A 181 7.77 -0.63 -21.18
C ALA A 181 7.79 -0.41 -22.69
N LYS A 182 8.78 -0.97 -23.39
CA LYS A 182 8.87 -0.89 -24.85
C LYS A 182 7.72 -1.61 -25.56
N LYS A 183 7.30 -2.78 -25.02
CA LYS A 183 6.21 -3.58 -25.60
C LYS A 183 4.86 -2.90 -25.46
N ILE A 184 4.61 -2.26 -24.33
CA ILE A 184 3.34 -1.53 -24.06
C ILE A 184 3.38 -0.07 -24.55
N LYS A 185 4.45 0.33 -25.23
CA LYS A 185 4.65 1.68 -25.74
C LYS A 185 4.55 2.76 -24.66
N LEU A 186 5.17 2.52 -23.50
CA LEU A 186 5.19 3.45 -22.38
C LEU A 186 6.25 4.55 -22.65
N ILE A 187 5.92 5.50 -23.53
CA ILE A 187 6.89 6.48 -24.07
C ILE A 187 6.50 7.94 -23.86
N ASN A 188 5.24 8.23 -23.59
CA ASN A 188 4.73 9.59 -23.44
C ASN A 188 3.94 9.78 -22.13
N PRO A 189 3.64 11.05 -21.72
CA PRO A 189 2.87 11.34 -20.52
C PRO A 189 1.50 10.68 -20.43
N ALA A 190 0.77 10.59 -21.55
CA ALA A 190 -0.56 9.99 -21.58
C ALA A 190 -0.50 8.48 -21.29
N ASP A 191 0.49 7.78 -21.83
CA ASP A 191 0.72 6.36 -21.55
C ASP A 191 1.04 6.14 -20.06
N ALA A 192 1.87 7.02 -19.48
CA ALA A 192 2.24 6.93 -18.07
C ALA A 192 1.04 7.19 -17.13
N ILE A 193 0.15 8.12 -17.50
CA ILE A 193 -1.11 8.38 -16.78
C ILE A 193 -1.99 7.13 -16.78
N VAL A 194 -2.20 6.51 -17.94
CA VAL A 194 -3.00 5.29 -18.07
C VAL A 194 -2.34 4.12 -17.31
N PHE A 195 -1.03 3.97 -17.44
CA PHE A 195 -0.26 2.95 -16.74
C PHE A 195 -0.40 3.08 -15.22
N GLY A 196 -0.21 4.29 -14.68
CA GLY A 196 -0.37 4.56 -13.26
C GLY A 196 -1.79 4.25 -12.75
N GLY A 197 -2.81 4.59 -13.57
CA GLY A 197 -4.21 4.31 -13.26
C GLY A 197 -4.58 2.82 -13.32
N LEU A 198 -3.99 2.05 -14.22
CA LEU A 198 -4.24 0.61 -14.32
C LEU A 198 -3.50 -0.18 -13.24
N ILE A 199 -2.26 0.17 -12.95
CA ILE A 199 -1.42 -0.55 -12.00
C ILE A 199 -1.68 -0.14 -10.56
N GLY A 200 -1.75 1.17 -10.28
CA GLY A 200 -2.24 1.72 -9.02
C GLY A 200 -1.27 1.72 -7.83
N THR A 201 -0.25 0.88 -7.78
CA THR A 201 0.74 0.93 -6.68
C THR A 201 1.72 2.08 -6.87
N THR A 202 1.55 3.16 -6.09
CA THR A 202 2.35 4.40 -6.26
C THR A 202 3.85 4.12 -6.20
N SER A 203 4.34 3.41 -5.19
CA SER A 203 5.75 3.10 -5.03
C SER A 203 6.29 2.25 -6.20
N GLY A 204 5.52 1.24 -6.64
CA GLY A 204 5.91 0.37 -7.75
C GLY A 204 5.92 1.11 -9.09
N VAL A 205 4.91 1.95 -9.33
CA VAL A 205 4.82 2.79 -10.55
C VAL A 205 5.95 3.81 -10.60
N VAL A 206 6.21 4.53 -9.50
CA VAL A 206 7.30 5.50 -9.41
C VAL A 206 8.64 4.84 -9.66
N ALA A 207 8.94 3.75 -8.96
CA ALA A 207 10.23 3.07 -9.10
C ALA A 207 10.38 2.42 -10.50
N GLY A 208 9.33 1.80 -11.03
CA GLY A 208 9.33 1.19 -12.36
C GLY A 208 9.49 2.22 -13.48
N LEU A 209 8.83 3.36 -13.39
CA LEU A 209 8.99 4.45 -14.35
C LEU A 209 10.35 5.13 -14.23
N ALA A 210 10.87 5.33 -13.00
CA ALA A 210 12.21 5.89 -12.79
C ALA A 210 13.30 5.01 -13.44
N ALA A 211 13.16 3.69 -13.34
CA ALA A 211 14.04 2.73 -14.02
C ALA A 211 13.86 2.68 -15.55
N THR A 212 12.79 3.27 -16.08
CA THR A 212 12.49 3.27 -17.52
C THR A 212 12.74 4.63 -18.15
N ASN A 213 12.08 5.67 -17.65
CA ASN A 213 12.20 7.06 -18.07
C ASN A 213 11.69 7.99 -16.95
N GLU A 214 12.61 8.66 -16.25
CA GLU A 214 12.32 9.54 -15.13
C GLU A 214 11.31 10.65 -15.45
N LYS A 215 11.27 11.14 -16.70
CA LYS A 215 10.35 12.18 -17.13
C LYS A 215 8.87 11.75 -17.07
N LEU A 216 8.60 10.44 -17.05
CA LEU A 216 7.26 9.88 -16.98
C LEU A 216 6.77 9.70 -15.53
N VAL A 217 7.67 9.73 -14.55
CA VAL A 217 7.37 9.49 -13.12
C VAL A 217 6.23 10.40 -12.60
N PRO A 218 6.24 11.73 -12.79
CA PRO A 218 5.20 12.59 -12.25
C PRO A 218 3.80 12.24 -12.76
N TYR A 219 3.70 11.80 -14.00
CA TYR A 219 2.43 11.47 -14.66
C TYR A 219 1.85 10.14 -14.16
N GLY A 220 2.66 9.10 -14.09
CA GLY A 220 2.21 7.81 -13.54
C GLY A 220 1.96 7.85 -12.03
N ALA A 221 2.79 8.57 -11.27
CA ALA A 221 2.62 8.76 -9.84
C ALA A 221 1.29 9.45 -9.51
N LEU A 222 0.89 10.43 -10.32
CA LEU A 222 -0.37 11.15 -10.15
C LEU A 222 -1.55 10.19 -10.10
N THR A 223 -1.75 9.41 -11.16
CA THR A 223 -2.90 8.49 -11.24
C THR A 223 -2.79 7.34 -10.25
N ALA A 224 -1.59 6.82 -9.98
CA ALA A 224 -1.38 5.80 -8.96
C ALA A 224 -1.74 6.29 -7.53
N THR A 225 -1.55 7.58 -7.24
CA THR A 225 -1.97 8.18 -5.97
C THR A 225 -3.50 8.26 -5.87
N PHE A 226 -4.17 8.73 -6.92
CA PHE A 226 -5.63 8.74 -6.97
C PHE A 226 -6.24 7.34 -6.92
N TYR A 227 -5.60 6.36 -7.54
CA TYR A 227 -5.99 4.96 -7.45
C TYR A 227 -6.06 4.49 -5.99
N THR A 228 -5.06 4.81 -5.18
CA THR A 228 -5.05 4.45 -3.76
C THR A 228 -6.22 5.10 -3.01
N GLY A 229 -6.47 6.39 -3.20
CA GLY A 229 -7.60 7.09 -2.58
C GLY A 229 -8.96 6.51 -2.98
N LEU A 230 -9.17 6.29 -4.28
CA LEU A 230 -10.38 5.64 -4.80
C LEU A 230 -10.54 4.21 -4.28
N GLY A 231 -9.46 3.44 -4.21
CA GLY A 231 -9.47 2.10 -3.65
C GLY A 231 -9.92 2.09 -2.19
N CYS A 232 -9.43 3.00 -1.37
CA CYS A 232 -9.85 3.17 0.02
C CYS A 232 -11.34 3.51 0.17
N LEU A 233 -11.92 4.15 -0.85
CA LEU A 233 -13.36 4.46 -0.86
C LEU A 233 -14.19 3.27 -1.39
N LEU A 234 -13.82 2.70 -2.53
CA LEU A 234 -14.63 1.71 -3.25
C LEU A 234 -14.59 0.33 -2.60
N CYS A 235 -13.44 -0.12 -2.09
CA CYS A 235 -13.29 -1.47 -1.58
C CYS A 235 -14.13 -1.75 -0.32
N PRO A 236 -14.10 -0.92 0.74
CA PRO A 236 -14.91 -1.17 1.93
C PRO A 236 -16.39 -0.82 1.75
N SER A 237 -16.78 -0.20 0.65
CA SER A 237 -18.16 0.22 0.39
C SER A 237 -18.80 -0.57 -0.76
N ILE A 238 -18.64 -0.09 -2.00
CA ILE A 238 -19.31 -0.64 -3.17
C ILE A 238 -18.90 -2.09 -3.44
N PHE A 239 -17.61 -2.39 -3.41
CA PHE A 239 -17.12 -3.73 -3.73
C PHE A 239 -17.45 -4.74 -2.63
N TYR A 240 -17.43 -4.32 -1.36
CA TYR A 240 -17.93 -5.13 -0.25
C TYR A 240 -19.41 -5.47 -0.42
N LEU A 241 -20.24 -4.48 -0.76
CA LEU A 241 -21.66 -4.71 -1.03
C LEU A 241 -21.89 -5.64 -2.23
N VAL A 242 -21.12 -5.50 -3.29
CA VAL A 242 -21.21 -6.41 -4.46
C VAL A 242 -20.88 -7.84 -4.06
N LEU A 243 -19.84 -8.07 -3.26
CA LEU A 243 -19.50 -9.42 -2.78
C LEU A 243 -20.54 -10.00 -1.81
N THR A 244 -21.24 -9.15 -1.04
CA THR A 244 -22.33 -9.60 -0.15
C THR A 244 -23.59 -10.02 -0.91
N LEU A 245 -23.74 -9.57 -2.15
CA LEU A 245 -24.91 -9.90 -2.98
C LEU A 245 -24.69 -11.10 -3.91
N LEU A 246 -23.43 -11.57 -4.01
CA LEU A 246 -23.03 -12.75 -4.80
C LEU A 246 -23.07 -14.02 -3.96
#